data_2a2ce4eedbac06a5fb17ed6baedba3ec
#
_entry.id   2a2ce4eedbac06a5fb17ed6baedba3ec
#
_cell.length_a   1.000
_cell.length_b   1.000
_cell.length_c   1.000
_cell.angle_alpha   90.00
_cell.angle_beta   90.00
_cell.angle_gamma   90.00
#
_symmetry.space_group_name_H-M   'P 1'
#
loop_
_entity.id
_entity.type
_entity.pdbx_description
1 polymer ?
#
loop_
_entity_poly.entity_id
_entity_poly.type
_entity_poly.pdbx_seq_one_letter_code
_entity_poly.pdbx_strand_id
1 'polypeptide(L)'
;LTMVNVFSRSTLAAPPSALGPGTWVYGAGMALGRRVLRSNPQVNVFHRGFVACDRYAGGEAAMAALTCPVLFLLGGQDQMTHPKAAQGLVKAAQAAGKTVQVVTLPVGHHQMTETPDLTLFAIRDFLKR
;
A
#
# COMPACT_ATOMS: atom_id res chain seq x y z
N LEU A 1 -4.45 -2.78 -17.40
CA LEU A 1 -5.43 -1.82 -17.96
C LEU A 1 -6.74 -1.80 -17.14
N THR A 2 -7.11 -2.88 -16.46
CA THR A 2 -8.37 -2.99 -15.73
C THR A 2 -8.38 -2.19 -14.41
N MET A 3 -7.26 -2.06 -13.74
CA MET A 3 -7.19 -1.34 -12.46
C MET A 3 -7.33 0.19 -12.59
N VAL A 4 -6.84 0.78 -13.66
CA VAL A 4 -7.00 2.23 -13.91
C VAL A 4 -8.46 2.59 -14.19
N ASN A 5 -9.24 1.69 -14.77
CA ASN A 5 -10.67 1.92 -15.07
C ASN A 5 -11.58 1.78 -13.82
N VAL A 6 -11.24 0.95 -12.86
CA VAL A 6 -12.00 0.82 -11.62
C VAL A 6 -11.87 2.08 -10.75
N PHE A 7 -10.68 2.69 -10.73
CA PHE A 7 -10.47 3.95 -10.01
C PHE A 7 -11.10 5.17 -10.69
N SER A 8 -11.25 5.20 -12.02
CA SER A 8 -11.63 6.42 -12.72
C SER A 8 -13.15 6.65 -12.82
N ARG A 9 -13.98 5.62 -12.83
CA ARG A 9 -15.42 5.79 -13.06
C ARG A 9 -16.28 5.86 -11.80
N SER A 10 -16.02 5.04 -10.79
CA SER A 10 -16.81 5.05 -9.56
C SER A 10 -16.38 6.16 -8.60
N THR A 11 -15.07 6.47 -8.55
CA THR A 11 -14.52 7.48 -7.65
C THR A 11 -14.81 8.93 -8.12
N LEU A 12 -14.86 9.16 -9.43
CA LEU A 12 -15.17 10.49 -9.97
C LEU A 12 -16.67 10.85 -9.92
N ALA A 13 -17.55 9.84 -9.80
CA ALA A 13 -19.00 10.04 -9.74
C ALA A 13 -19.55 10.22 -8.32
N ALA A 14 -18.77 9.85 -7.28
CA ALA A 14 -19.21 9.98 -5.89
C ALA A 14 -18.71 11.30 -5.28
N PRO A 15 -19.52 11.97 -4.43
CA PRO A 15 -19.05 13.15 -3.72
C PRO A 15 -17.89 12.78 -2.80
N PRO A 16 -16.91 13.67 -2.57
CA PRO A 16 -15.75 13.41 -1.71
C PRO A 16 -16.11 12.86 -0.32
N SER A 17 -17.23 13.33 0.24
CA SER A 17 -17.75 12.86 1.53
C SER A 17 -18.16 11.38 1.55
N ALA A 18 -18.52 10.81 0.40
CA ALA A 18 -18.90 9.40 0.27
C ALA A 18 -17.71 8.46 0.06
N LEU A 19 -16.54 9.01 -0.28
CA LEU A 19 -15.34 8.24 -0.62
C LEU A 19 -14.37 8.08 0.57
N GLY A 20 -14.69 8.69 1.71
CA GLY A 20 -13.89 8.63 2.92
C GLY A 20 -12.71 9.59 2.96
N PRO A 21 -11.98 9.62 4.09
CA PRO A 21 -10.83 10.50 4.27
C PRO A 21 -9.73 10.20 3.24
N GLY A 22 -9.06 11.24 2.77
CA GLY A 22 -7.97 11.15 1.80
C GLY A 22 -8.39 11.20 0.33
N THR A 23 -9.67 11.15 0.00
CA THR A 23 -10.16 11.21 -1.39
C THR A 23 -9.77 12.51 -2.11
N TRP A 24 -9.68 13.62 -1.40
CA TRP A 24 -9.28 14.92 -1.94
C TRP A 24 -7.82 14.95 -2.44
N VAL A 25 -6.94 14.03 -1.98
CA VAL A 25 -5.56 13.91 -2.49
C VAL A 25 -5.46 13.09 -3.77
N TYR A 26 -6.55 12.44 -4.20
CA TYR A 26 -6.57 11.63 -5.42
C TYR A 26 -6.16 12.43 -6.67
N GLY A 27 -6.64 13.66 -6.80
CA GLY A 27 -6.27 14.56 -7.90
C GLY A 27 -4.78 14.86 -7.96
N ALA A 28 -4.14 15.07 -6.80
CA ALA A 28 -2.69 15.29 -6.69
C ALA A 28 -1.91 14.02 -7.09
N GLY A 29 -2.35 12.83 -6.67
CA GLY A 29 -1.78 11.55 -7.07
C GLY A 29 -1.85 11.31 -8.58
N MET A 30 -2.99 11.61 -9.20
CA MET A 30 -3.17 11.53 -10.65
C MET A 30 -2.29 12.51 -11.41
N ALA A 31 -2.13 13.74 -10.92
CA ALA A 31 -1.25 14.74 -11.51
C ALA A 31 0.22 14.30 -11.44
N LEU A 32 0.64 13.75 -10.30
CA LEU A 32 1.97 13.16 -10.12
C LEU A 32 2.20 12.03 -11.11
N GLY A 33 1.26 11.08 -11.22
CA GLY A 33 1.34 9.96 -12.15
C GLY A 33 1.52 10.40 -13.60
N ARG A 34 0.73 11.39 -14.04
CA ARG A 34 0.88 11.97 -15.38
C ARG A 34 2.23 12.64 -15.59
N ARG A 35 2.75 13.33 -14.58
CA ARG A 35 4.08 13.96 -14.64
C ARG A 35 5.18 12.91 -14.76
N VAL A 36 5.12 11.83 -13.98
CA VAL A 36 6.06 10.71 -14.05
C VAL A 36 6.06 10.06 -15.44
N LEU A 37 4.88 9.81 -16.03
CA LEU A 37 4.78 9.28 -17.39
C LEU A 37 5.38 10.21 -18.44
N ARG A 38 5.16 11.53 -18.34
CA ARG A 38 5.72 12.51 -19.29
C ARG A 38 7.23 12.62 -19.18
N SER A 39 7.80 12.50 -17.97
CA SER A 39 9.26 12.54 -17.77
C SER A 39 9.98 11.25 -18.19
N ASN A 40 9.23 10.21 -18.55
CA ASN A 40 9.77 8.93 -19.00
C ASN A 40 9.11 8.47 -20.32
N PRO A 41 9.23 9.25 -21.41
CA PRO A 41 8.46 9.00 -22.64
C PRO A 41 8.82 7.68 -23.34
N GLN A 42 10.03 7.16 -23.10
CA GLN A 42 10.52 5.92 -23.70
C GLN A 42 10.01 4.65 -23.01
N VAL A 43 9.46 4.80 -21.79
CA VAL A 43 9.11 3.65 -20.95
C VAL A 43 7.87 3.95 -20.13
N ASN A 44 6.88 3.07 -20.18
CA ASN A 44 5.77 3.12 -19.24
C ASN A 44 6.23 2.56 -17.87
N VAL A 45 6.66 3.45 -16.98
CA VAL A 45 7.19 3.09 -15.66
C VAL A 45 6.16 2.39 -14.77
N PHE A 46 4.86 2.71 -14.92
CA PHE A 46 3.80 2.02 -14.17
C PHE A 46 3.63 0.59 -14.65
N HIS A 47 3.61 0.36 -15.95
CA HIS A 47 3.56 -0.99 -16.51
C HIS A 47 4.73 -1.84 -16.03
N ARG A 48 5.97 -1.30 -16.07
CA ARG A 48 7.14 -2.01 -15.55
C ARG A 48 7.04 -2.30 -14.06
N GLY A 49 6.58 -1.34 -13.27
CA GLY A 49 6.37 -1.51 -11.83
C GLY A 49 5.36 -2.62 -11.54
N PHE A 50 4.21 -2.61 -12.19
CA PHE A 50 3.19 -3.64 -12.01
C PHE A 50 3.66 -5.02 -12.46
N VAL A 51 4.38 -5.13 -13.59
CA VAL A 51 4.97 -6.40 -14.03
C VAL A 51 6.01 -6.92 -13.03
N ALA A 52 6.82 -6.04 -12.44
CA ALA A 52 7.77 -6.42 -11.40
C ALA A 52 7.07 -6.95 -10.15
N CYS A 53 6.00 -6.29 -9.71
CA CYS A 53 5.18 -6.76 -8.58
C CYS A 53 4.52 -8.11 -8.87
N ASP A 54 3.96 -8.27 -10.08
CA ASP A 54 3.28 -9.51 -10.51
C ASP A 54 4.24 -10.72 -10.57
N ARG A 55 5.50 -10.48 -10.97
CA ARG A 55 6.53 -11.52 -11.07
C ARG A 55 7.25 -11.82 -9.76
N TYR A 56 7.07 -10.98 -8.74
CA TYR A 56 7.78 -11.15 -7.48
C TYR A 56 7.21 -12.30 -6.66
N ALA A 57 7.99 -13.35 -6.46
CA ALA A 57 7.59 -14.57 -5.75
C ALA A 57 8.42 -14.87 -4.48
N GLY A 58 9.40 -14.02 -4.15
CA GLY A 58 10.36 -14.25 -3.07
C GLY A 58 9.97 -13.72 -1.70
N GLY A 59 8.75 -13.20 -1.51
CA GLY A 59 8.35 -12.45 -0.32
C GLY A 59 8.46 -13.24 0.99
N GLU A 60 7.97 -14.47 1.02
CA GLU A 60 8.00 -15.29 2.25
C GLU A 60 9.43 -15.71 2.61
N ALA A 61 10.25 -16.09 1.62
CA ALA A 61 11.64 -16.42 1.84
C ALA A 61 12.46 -15.22 2.33
N ALA A 62 12.24 -14.04 1.74
CA ALA A 62 12.85 -12.80 2.18
C ALA A 62 12.42 -12.45 3.61
N MET A 63 11.14 -12.62 3.94
CA MET A 63 10.61 -12.37 5.28
C MET A 63 11.24 -13.29 6.33
N ALA A 64 11.41 -14.57 6.01
CA ALA A 64 12.08 -15.54 6.89
C ALA A 64 13.57 -15.20 7.12
N ALA A 65 14.24 -14.61 6.14
CA ALA A 65 15.65 -14.24 6.21
C ALA A 65 15.94 -12.93 6.96
N LEU A 66 14.92 -12.12 7.29
CA LEU A 66 15.12 -10.89 8.04
C LEU A 66 15.75 -11.14 9.41
N THR A 67 16.56 -10.19 9.89
CA THR A 67 17.21 -10.25 11.22
C THR A 67 16.69 -9.18 12.18
N CYS A 68 15.70 -8.40 11.77
CA CYS A 68 15.12 -7.30 12.53
C CYS A 68 13.64 -7.55 12.88
N PRO A 69 13.07 -6.83 13.85
CA PRO A 69 11.63 -6.78 14.08
C PRO A 69 10.86 -6.29 12.86
N VAL A 70 9.61 -6.73 12.72
CA VAL A 70 8.77 -6.45 11.54
C VAL A 70 7.46 -5.78 11.96
N LEU A 71 7.15 -4.65 11.34
CA LEU A 71 5.84 -4.02 11.42
C LEU A 71 5.07 -4.24 10.11
N PHE A 72 3.89 -4.85 10.20
CA PHE A 72 2.90 -4.85 9.14
C PHE A 72 1.87 -3.75 9.43
N LEU A 73 1.87 -2.70 8.62
CA LEU A 73 0.90 -1.62 8.70
C LEU A 73 -0.07 -1.75 7.53
N LEU A 74 -1.31 -2.12 7.83
CA LEU A 74 -2.30 -2.52 6.83
C LEU A 74 -3.46 -1.53 6.79
N GLY A 75 -3.97 -1.24 5.59
CA GLY A 75 -5.23 -0.53 5.40
C GLY A 75 -6.39 -1.52 5.45
N GLY A 76 -7.26 -1.42 6.45
CA GLY A 76 -8.39 -2.35 6.62
C GLY A 76 -9.42 -2.29 5.48
N GLN A 77 -9.47 -1.16 4.77
CA GLN A 77 -10.35 -0.91 3.63
C GLN A 77 -9.60 -0.95 2.28
N ASP A 78 -8.36 -1.45 2.27
CA ASP A 78 -7.54 -1.53 1.07
C ASP A 78 -8.14 -2.50 0.05
N GLN A 79 -8.52 -1.97 -1.13
CA GLN A 79 -9.09 -2.73 -2.23
C GLN A 79 -8.04 -3.12 -3.28
N MET A 80 -6.84 -2.56 -3.22
CA MET A 80 -5.73 -2.90 -4.13
C MET A 80 -4.93 -4.08 -3.58
N THR A 81 -4.56 -4.01 -2.29
CA THR A 81 -3.84 -5.07 -1.59
C THR A 81 -4.57 -5.37 -0.29
N HIS A 82 -5.61 -6.16 -0.40
CA HIS A 82 -6.45 -6.51 0.76
C HIS A 82 -5.59 -7.08 1.90
N PRO A 83 -5.86 -6.74 3.18
CA PRO A 83 -5.06 -7.20 4.33
C PRO A 83 -4.80 -8.70 4.37
N LYS A 84 -5.71 -9.51 3.82
CA LYS A 84 -5.52 -10.96 3.71
C LYS A 84 -4.29 -11.35 2.89
N ALA A 85 -3.87 -10.52 1.92
CA ALA A 85 -2.69 -10.80 1.10
C ALA A 85 -1.38 -10.77 1.92
N ALA A 86 -1.34 -10.04 3.03
CA ALA A 86 -0.18 -9.99 3.92
C ALA A 86 -0.06 -11.21 4.85
N GLN A 87 -1.09 -12.04 4.97
CA GLN A 87 -1.11 -13.13 5.96
C GLN A 87 -0.01 -14.17 5.75
N GLY A 88 0.36 -14.48 4.51
CA GLY A 88 1.49 -15.37 4.20
C GLY A 88 2.80 -14.83 4.76
N LEU A 89 3.07 -13.55 4.53
CA LEU A 89 4.27 -12.87 5.03
C LEU A 89 4.29 -12.79 6.56
N VAL A 90 3.16 -12.48 7.19
CA VAL A 90 3.03 -12.45 8.66
C VAL A 90 3.37 -13.82 9.25
N LYS A 91 2.78 -14.88 8.70
CA LYS A 91 3.04 -16.25 9.15
C LYS A 91 4.50 -16.65 8.94
N ALA A 92 5.09 -16.31 7.79
CA ALA A 92 6.50 -16.60 7.50
C ALA A 92 7.43 -15.91 8.52
N ALA A 93 7.19 -14.64 8.83
CA ALA A 93 7.96 -13.91 9.83
C ALA A 93 7.82 -14.52 11.24
N GLN A 94 6.61 -14.87 11.65
CA GLN A 94 6.32 -15.48 12.94
C GLN A 94 6.97 -16.88 13.05
N ALA A 95 6.84 -17.71 12.02
CA ALA A 95 7.45 -19.04 11.97
C ALA A 95 8.98 -18.99 12.04
N ALA A 96 9.58 -17.93 11.50
CA ALA A 96 11.02 -17.66 11.60
C ALA A 96 11.43 -17.03 12.95
N GLY A 97 10.55 -16.97 13.96
CA GLY A 97 10.84 -16.45 15.29
C GLY A 97 11.05 -14.94 15.36
N LYS A 98 10.54 -14.17 14.37
CA LYS A 98 10.68 -12.71 14.36
C LYS A 98 9.71 -12.04 15.32
N THR A 99 10.10 -10.92 15.89
CA THR A 99 9.18 -10.01 16.60
C THR A 99 8.30 -9.33 15.55
N VAL A 100 7.01 -9.70 15.52
CA VAL A 100 6.06 -9.22 14.54
C VAL A 100 4.98 -8.39 15.21
N GLN A 101 4.76 -7.19 14.70
CA GLN A 101 3.61 -6.36 15.05
C GLN A 101 2.73 -6.16 13.80
N VAL A 102 1.42 -6.35 13.95
CA VAL A 102 0.44 -6.08 12.90
C VAL A 102 -0.50 -4.98 13.39
N VAL A 103 -0.57 -3.89 12.65
CA VAL A 103 -1.48 -2.77 12.91
C VAL A 103 -2.36 -2.59 11.69
N THR A 104 -3.68 -2.59 11.90
CA THR A 104 -4.65 -2.34 10.83
C THR A 104 -5.31 -0.99 11.07
N LEU A 105 -5.17 -0.07 10.11
CA LEU A 105 -5.77 1.25 10.13
C LEU A 105 -7.11 1.24 9.38
N PRO A 106 -8.11 2.05 9.78
CA PRO A 106 -9.44 2.08 9.16
C PRO A 106 -9.44 2.92 7.86
N VAL A 107 -8.52 2.64 6.94
CA VAL A 107 -8.26 3.38 5.70
C VAL A 107 -7.98 2.44 4.53
N GLY A 108 -7.92 3.01 3.32
CA GLY A 108 -7.61 2.29 2.09
C GLY A 108 -6.11 2.07 1.86
N HIS A 109 -5.72 2.10 0.58
CA HIS A 109 -4.36 1.76 0.13
C HIS A 109 -3.31 2.83 0.44
N HIS A 110 -3.70 4.08 0.53
CA HIS A 110 -2.79 5.21 0.72
C HIS A 110 -2.74 5.68 2.19
N GLN A 111 -2.42 4.79 3.13
CA GLN A 111 -2.43 5.06 4.57
C GLN A 111 -1.71 6.37 4.94
N MET A 112 -0.56 6.65 4.32
CA MET A 112 0.25 7.84 4.58
C MET A 112 -0.44 9.15 4.20
N THR A 113 -1.38 9.12 3.27
CA THR A 113 -2.14 10.29 2.82
C THR A 113 -3.56 10.33 3.38
N GLU A 114 -4.15 9.17 3.61
CA GLU A 114 -5.51 9.06 4.15
C GLU A 114 -5.55 9.31 5.67
N THR A 115 -4.52 8.85 6.38
CA THR A 115 -4.39 9.05 7.83
C THR A 115 -2.93 9.20 8.26
N PRO A 116 -2.29 10.35 7.94
CA PRO A 116 -0.87 10.55 8.20
C PRO A 116 -0.51 10.41 9.68
N ASP A 117 -1.34 10.93 10.58
CA ASP A 117 -1.07 10.90 12.02
C ASP A 117 -1.10 9.49 12.59
N LEU A 118 -2.13 8.69 12.27
CA LEU A 118 -2.21 7.29 12.74
C LEU A 118 -1.08 6.44 12.16
N THR A 119 -0.73 6.67 10.89
CA THR A 119 0.40 6.03 10.24
C THR A 119 1.71 6.36 10.95
N LEU A 120 1.97 7.65 11.20
CA LEU A 120 3.16 8.12 11.91
C LEU A 120 3.22 7.57 13.34
N PHE A 121 2.11 7.59 14.07
CA PHE A 121 2.06 7.06 15.43
C PHE A 121 2.37 5.56 15.48
N ALA A 122 1.80 4.77 14.58
CA ALA A 122 2.07 3.34 14.51
C ALA A 122 3.56 3.03 14.25
N ILE A 123 4.19 3.78 13.33
CA ILE A 123 5.62 3.64 13.03
C ILE A 123 6.47 4.09 14.24
N ARG A 124 6.17 5.24 14.81
CA ARG A 124 6.90 5.78 15.98
C ARG A 124 6.85 4.83 17.16
N ASP A 125 5.66 4.27 17.45
CA ASP A 125 5.48 3.39 18.60
C ASP A 125 6.17 2.03 18.38
N PHE A 126 6.28 1.58 17.14
CA PHE A 126 7.09 0.42 16.78
C PHE A 126 8.59 0.66 16.98
N LEU A 127 9.09 1.83 16.59
CA LEU A 127 10.53 2.18 16.69
C LEU A 127 11.01 2.47 18.11
N LYS A 128 10.11 2.74 19.07
CA LYS A 128 10.44 2.98 20.46
C LYS A 128 10.66 1.71 21.31
N ARG A 129 10.37 0.56 20.74
CA ARG A 129 10.54 -0.75 21.39
C ARG A 129 11.95 -1.29 21.15
#